data_d9f9aa4d8886acf7886f1d440967c6c3
#
_entry.id   d9f9aa4d8886acf7886f1d440967c6c3
#
_cell.length_a   1.000
_cell.length_b   1.000
_cell.length_c   1.000
_cell.angle_alpha   90.00
_cell.angle_beta   90.00
_cell.angle_gamma   90.00
#
_symmetry.space_group_name_H-M   'P 1'
#
loop_
_entity.id
_entity.type
_entity.pdbx_description
1 polymer ?
#
loop_
_entity_poly.entity_id
_entity_poly.type
_entity_poly.pdbx_seq_one_letter_code
_entity_poly.pdbx_strand_id
1 'polypeptide(L)'
;EAHRSVFGKYGAIFQYFDSLLIGLTATPRAEIDKNTFQLLELENEPNFEYTYEEAIRDEYLRPYRLKKCNSKMINRGIKYDDLSAEQREQLEKVWEYEKAMKGIPKEKEYHRDIQGNEIFNYLINDDTIDNVLSELMTNGLKVHSGEDVGKTIIFAYNHKHAERIVERFNQLYPERGADYCQLIDNQVKNHSAIIADFKMEAKMPQIAVSVDMLDTGIDVPEILNLVFFKIIKSKIKFEQMIGRGTRLCKDLFGPGEDKQEFYIFDWCGNFDFFSKQGDDIHPSDSKSLTDRLFCLRLDIAK
;
A
#
# COMPACT_ATOMS: atom_id res chain seq x y z
N GLU A 1 -6.52 2.47 -17.98
CA GLU A 1 -5.34 1.83 -17.35
C GLU A 1 -4.78 0.72 -18.23
N ALA A 2 -3.66 0.97 -18.88
CA ALA A 2 -3.02 0.03 -19.81
C ALA A 2 -2.00 -0.91 -19.09
N HIS A 3 -2.31 -1.42 -17.88
CA HIS A 3 -1.28 -2.07 -17.08
C HIS A 3 -1.17 -3.58 -17.19
N ARG A 4 -2.25 -4.31 -17.34
CA ARG A 4 -2.25 -5.78 -17.25
C ARG A 4 -2.91 -6.48 -18.41
N SER A 5 -4.03 -5.94 -18.87
CA SER A 5 -4.87 -6.62 -19.84
C SER A 5 -4.41 -6.48 -21.29
N VAL A 6 -3.62 -5.44 -21.57
CA VAL A 6 -3.17 -5.12 -22.94
C VAL A 6 -1.93 -5.87 -23.38
N PHE A 7 -1.15 -6.41 -22.43
CA PHE A 7 0.00 -7.26 -22.74
C PHE A 7 -0.44 -8.73 -22.93
N GLY A 8 0.13 -9.41 -23.90
CA GLY A 8 -0.19 -10.80 -24.20
C GLY A 8 -1.45 -10.97 -25.07
N LYS A 9 -2.42 -11.76 -24.60
CA LYS A 9 -3.59 -12.17 -25.41
C LYS A 9 -4.42 -10.99 -25.96
N TYR A 10 -4.55 -9.91 -25.20
CA TYR A 10 -5.30 -8.72 -25.60
C TYR A 10 -4.51 -7.75 -26.49
N GLY A 11 -3.19 -7.91 -26.60
CA GLY A 11 -2.36 -7.16 -27.55
C GLY A 11 -2.79 -7.34 -29.00
N ALA A 12 -3.40 -8.48 -29.35
CA ALA A 12 -3.94 -8.73 -30.68
C ALA A 12 -5.05 -7.74 -31.11
N ILE A 13 -5.74 -7.10 -30.16
CA ILE A 13 -6.76 -6.08 -30.44
C ILE A 13 -6.12 -4.88 -31.14
N PHE A 14 -4.95 -4.45 -30.69
CA PHE A 14 -4.24 -3.29 -31.25
C PHE A 14 -3.69 -3.57 -32.65
N GLN A 15 -3.40 -4.84 -32.96
CA GLN A 15 -2.96 -5.26 -34.28
C GLN A 15 -4.14 -5.45 -35.27
N TYR A 16 -5.35 -5.69 -34.76
CA TYR A 16 -6.53 -5.91 -35.57
C TYR A 16 -7.15 -4.61 -36.10
N PHE A 17 -7.11 -3.55 -35.33
CA PHE A 17 -7.69 -2.26 -35.71
C PHE A 17 -6.62 -1.31 -36.24
N ASP A 18 -6.76 -0.89 -37.48
CA ASP A 18 -5.97 0.19 -38.11
C ASP A 18 -6.57 1.53 -37.67
N SER A 19 -6.22 1.98 -36.47
CA SER A 19 -6.77 3.20 -35.85
C SER A 19 -5.75 3.88 -34.97
N LEU A 20 -5.98 5.17 -34.73
CA LEU A 20 -5.17 5.96 -33.79
C LEU A 20 -5.27 5.34 -32.39
N LEU A 21 -4.14 5.08 -31.75
CA LEU A 21 -4.06 4.52 -30.40
C LEU A 21 -3.79 5.63 -29.39
N ILE A 22 -4.71 5.84 -28.44
CA ILE A 22 -4.56 6.77 -27.35
C ILE A 22 -4.53 6.01 -26.03
N GLY A 23 -3.46 6.14 -25.26
CA GLY A 23 -3.30 5.53 -23.95
C GLY A 23 -3.27 6.57 -22.84
N LEU A 24 -4.02 6.33 -21.77
CA LEU A 24 -3.96 7.09 -20.53
C LEU A 24 -3.47 6.20 -19.40
N THR A 25 -2.45 6.64 -18.69
CA THR A 25 -1.93 5.93 -17.50
C THR A 25 -1.33 6.93 -16.52
N ALA A 26 -1.60 6.70 -15.23
CA ALA A 26 -0.93 7.46 -14.17
C ALA A 26 0.48 6.93 -13.86
N THR A 27 0.80 5.70 -14.31
CA THR A 27 2.03 5.00 -13.97
C THR A 27 2.52 4.20 -15.18
N PRO A 28 3.17 4.85 -16.18
CA PRO A 28 3.71 4.16 -17.33
C PRO A 28 4.79 3.14 -16.91
N ARG A 29 4.93 2.07 -17.65
CA ARG A 29 5.95 1.03 -17.42
C ARG A 29 6.94 1.03 -18.58
N ALA A 30 8.22 1.02 -18.24
CA ALA A 30 9.33 0.86 -19.20
C ALA A 30 10.08 -0.47 -19.00
N GLU A 31 9.42 -1.50 -18.43
CA GLU A 31 10.00 -2.83 -18.24
C GLU A 31 10.14 -3.54 -19.59
N ILE A 32 11.16 -4.38 -19.76
CA ILE A 32 11.46 -5.07 -21.04
C ILE A 32 10.27 -5.93 -21.50
N ASP A 33 9.60 -6.61 -20.58
CA ASP A 33 8.49 -7.51 -20.84
C ASP A 33 7.10 -6.84 -20.81
N LYS A 34 7.02 -5.59 -20.34
CA LYS A 34 5.74 -4.84 -20.17
C LYS A 34 5.95 -3.35 -20.38
N ASN A 35 6.40 -2.99 -21.56
CA ASN A 35 6.69 -1.60 -21.89
C ASN A 35 5.43 -0.92 -22.45
N THR A 36 4.88 0.04 -21.68
CA THR A 36 3.71 0.82 -22.08
C THR A 36 4.01 1.72 -23.29
N PHE A 37 5.22 2.24 -23.39
CA PHE A 37 5.62 3.11 -24.51
C PHE A 37 5.70 2.33 -25.82
N GLN A 38 6.28 1.12 -25.81
CA GLN A 38 6.30 0.24 -27.00
C GLN A 38 4.91 -0.16 -27.44
N LEU A 39 4.00 -0.44 -26.47
CA LEU A 39 2.62 -0.77 -26.79
C LEU A 39 1.89 0.37 -27.50
N LEU A 40 2.20 1.60 -27.12
CA LEU A 40 1.62 2.82 -27.68
C LEU A 40 2.45 3.39 -28.85
N GLU A 41 3.46 2.65 -29.34
CA GLU A 41 4.36 3.06 -30.43
C GLU A 41 5.11 4.37 -30.14
N LEU A 42 5.49 4.61 -28.87
CA LEU A 42 6.21 5.80 -28.42
C LEU A 42 7.71 5.50 -28.20
N GLU A 43 8.55 6.52 -28.33
CA GLU A 43 10.02 6.48 -28.15
C GLU A 43 10.43 6.62 -26.66
N ASN A 44 9.84 5.81 -25.75
CA ASN A 44 10.12 5.76 -24.31
C ASN A 44 9.76 7.03 -23.50
N GLU A 45 9.07 7.97 -24.10
CA GLU A 45 8.56 9.17 -23.43
C GLU A 45 7.07 9.37 -23.73
N PRO A 46 6.27 9.92 -22.77
CA PRO A 46 4.88 10.24 -23.03
C PRO A 46 4.77 11.44 -23.98
N ASN A 47 3.74 11.47 -24.83
CA ASN A 47 3.46 12.68 -25.65
C ASN A 47 3.02 13.86 -24.80
N PHE A 48 2.42 13.59 -23.64
CA PHE A 48 1.99 14.59 -22.66
C PHE A 48 2.08 13.99 -21.27
N GLU A 49 2.65 14.74 -20.35
CA GLU A 49 2.72 14.41 -18.93
C GLU A 49 2.09 15.54 -18.11
N TYR A 50 1.33 15.20 -17.10
CA TYR A 50 0.76 16.12 -16.12
C TYR A 50 1.08 15.58 -14.73
N THR A 51 2.07 16.19 -14.10
CA THR A 51 2.64 15.69 -12.86
C THR A 51 1.72 15.90 -11.67
N TYR A 52 1.97 15.16 -10.59
CA TYR A 52 1.24 15.30 -9.32
C TYR A 52 1.41 16.72 -8.74
N GLU A 53 2.62 17.26 -8.82
CA GLU A 53 2.96 18.61 -8.37
C GLU A 53 2.21 19.69 -9.16
N GLU A 54 2.11 19.53 -10.48
CA GLU A 54 1.32 20.41 -11.33
C GLU A 54 -0.17 20.34 -10.98
N ALA A 55 -0.69 19.13 -10.78
CA ALA A 55 -2.08 18.94 -10.43
C ALA A 55 -2.45 19.51 -9.04
N ILE A 56 -1.51 19.52 -8.09
CA ILE A 56 -1.68 20.21 -6.80
C ILE A 56 -1.67 21.73 -7.01
N ARG A 57 -0.69 22.26 -7.76
CA ARG A 57 -0.58 23.70 -8.05
C ARG A 57 -1.82 24.25 -8.74
N ASP A 58 -2.39 23.46 -9.65
CA ASP A 58 -3.58 23.79 -10.41
C ASP A 58 -4.89 23.45 -9.66
N GLU A 59 -4.78 23.01 -8.40
CA GLU A 59 -5.88 22.69 -7.48
C GLU A 59 -6.79 21.53 -7.95
N TYR A 60 -6.31 20.63 -8.81
CA TYR A 60 -7.04 19.42 -9.20
C TYR A 60 -6.82 18.24 -8.26
N LEU A 61 -5.74 18.27 -7.47
CA LEU A 61 -5.45 17.27 -6.46
C LEU A 61 -5.08 17.92 -5.12
N ARG A 62 -5.25 17.18 -4.02
CA ARG A 62 -4.87 17.63 -2.67
C ARG A 62 -3.52 17.06 -2.26
N PRO A 63 -2.66 17.87 -1.60
CA PRO A 63 -1.40 17.42 -1.07
C PRO A 63 -1.58 16.51 0.15
N TYR A 64 -0.56 15.69 0.42
CA TYR A 64 -0.51 14.92 1.65
C TYR A 64 0.44 15.53 2.68
N ARG A 65 0.14 15.25 3.95
CA ARG A 65 1.07 15.46 5.06
C ARG A 65 1.57 14.12 5.58
N LEU A 66 2.88 13.91 5.45
CA LEU A 66 3.52 12.66 5.88
C LEU A 66 3.77 12.67 7.39
N LYS A 67 3.28 11.65 8.08
CA LYS A 67 3.59 11.27 9.44
C LYS A 67 4.50 10.04 9.41
N LYS A 68 5.79 10.24 9.64
CA LYS A 68 6.74 9.13 9.76
C LYS A 68 6.59 8.51 11.14
N CYS A 69 5.95 7.37 11.20
CA CYS A 69 5.68 6.64 12.43
C CYS A 69 6.72 5.52 12.54
N ASN A 70 7.82 5.78 13.23
CA ASN A 70 8.88 4.80 13.38
C ASN A 70 8.62 3.89 14.59
N SER A 71 8.23 2.65 14.36
CA SER A 71 8.41 1.61 15.37
C SER A 71 9.91 1.33 15.50
N LYS A 72 10.46 1.41 16.72
CA LYS A 72 11.87 1.05 16.99
C LYS A 72 12.18 -0.37 16.52
N MET A 73 11.18 -1.25 16.53
CA MET A 73 11.25 -2.64 16.12
C MET A 73 11.48 -2.77 14.60
N ILE A 74 10.78 -1.98 13.77
CA ILE A 74 10.89 -2.05 12.31
C ILE A 74 12.26 -1.59 11.82
N ASN A 75 12.81 -0.55 12.47
CA ASN A 75 14.06 0.07 12.03
C ASN A 75 15.33 -0.62 12.53
N ARG A 76 15.26 -1.29 13.69
CA ARG A 76 16.45 -1.89 14.34
C ARG A 76 16.49 -3.42 14.24
N GLY A 77 15.42 -4.06 13.79
CA GLY A 77 15.23 -5.49 13.96
C GLY A 77 14.90 -5.84 15.41
N ILE A 78 14.65 -7.11 15.67
CA ILE A 78 14.42 -7.65 17.00
C ILE A 78 15.44 -8.74 17.25
N LYS A 79 16.10 -8.69 18.40
CA LYS A 79 16.90 -9.82 18.86
C LYS A 79 15.96 -10.90 19.37
N TYR A 80 16.28 -12.15 19.12
CA TYR A 80 15.51 -13.30 19.59
C TYR A 80 15.27 -13.24 21.11
N ASP A 81 16.24 -12.79 21.85
CA ASP A 81 16.17 -12.67 23.31
C ASP A 81 15.20 -11.61 23.82
N ASP A 82 14.87 -10.61 23.01
CA ASP A 82 13.94 -9.54 23.35
C ASP A 82 12.46 -9.92 23.13
N LEU A 83 12.21 -11.13 22.58
CA LEU A 83 10.87 -11.62 22.30
C LEU A 83 10.20 -12.26 23.51
N SER A 84 8.87 -12.14 23.62
CA SER A 84 8.08 -12.90 24.58
C SER A 84 8.10 -14.40 24.28
N ALA A 85 7.76 -15.23 25.26
CA ALA A 85 7.71 -16.69 25.07
C ALA A 85 6.77 -17.11 23.92
N GLU A 86 5.60 -16.47 23.79
CA GLU A 86 4.63 -16.73 22.73
C GLU A 86 5.16 -16.33 21.34
N GLN A 87 5.85 -15.19 21.27
CA GLN A 87 6.47 -14.70 20.03
C GLN A 87 7.62 -15.60 19.59
N ARG A 88 8.44 -16.10 20.54
CA ARG A 88 9.49 -17.09 20.24
C ARG A 88 8.92 -18.38 19.68
N GLU A 89 7.88 -18.92 20.29
CA GLU A 89 7.21 -20.15 19.83
C GLU A 89 6.66 -20.00 18.39
N GLN A 90 6.06 -18.84 18.07
CA GLN A 90 5.57 -18.56 16.71
C GLN A 90 6.72 -18.49 15.70
N LEU A 91 7.81 -17.82 16.08
CA LEU A 91 8.99 -17.66 15.24
C LEU A 91 9.70 -19.00 14.99
N GLU A 92 9.81 -19.83 16.04
CA GLU A 92 10.40 -21.18 15.94
C GLU A 92 9.62 -22.07 14.97
N LYS A 93 8.27 -22.03 15.00
CA LYS A 93 7.44 -22.74 14.02
C LYS A 93 7.73 -22.32 12.57
N VAL A 94 7.94 -21.02 12.36
CA VAL A 94 8.30 -20.50 11.03
C VAL A 94 9.70 -20.93 10.63
N TRP A 95 10.66 -20.87 11.53
CA TRP A 95 12.03 -21.31 11.25
C TRP A 95 12.11 -22.83 10.99
N GLU A 96 11.30 -23.63 11.68
CA GLU A 96 11.17 -25.07 11.37
C GLU A 96 10.65 -25.29 9.94
N TYR A 97 9.65 -24.53 9.53
CA TYR A 97 9.14 -24.58 8.15
C TYR A 97 10.21 -24.15 7.14
N GLU A 98 10.93 -23.04 7.40
CA GLU A 98 12.03 -22.59 6.55
C GLU A 98 13.18 -23.61 6.48
N LYS A 99 13.54 -24.24 7.59
CA LYS A 99 14.52 -25.33 7.63
C LYS A 99 14.12 -26.48 6.70
N ALA A 100 12.87 -26.90 6.78
CA ALA A 100 12.33 -27.97 5.94
C ALA A 100 12.42 -27.60 4.45
N MET A 101 12.04 -26.37 4.09
CA MET A 101 12.09 -25.87 2.71
C MET A 101 13.51 -25.72 2.17
N LYS A 102 14.47 -25.36 3.03
CA LYS A 102 15.90 -25.18 2.65
C LYS A 102 16.74 -26.46 2.77
N GLY A 103 16.13 -27.60 3.18
CA GLY A 103 16.82 -28.86 3.39
C GLY A 103 17.83 -28.82 4.53
N ILE A 104 17.66 -27.94 5.51
CA ILE A 104 18.55 -27.82 6.68
C ILE A 104 18.14 -28.92 7.69
N PRO A 105 19.13 -29.73 8.22
CA PRO A 105 18.83 -30.75 9.21
C PRO A 105 18.15 -30.17 10.45
N LYS A 106 17.15 -30.90 11.00
CA LYS A 106 16.38 -30.47 12.17
C LYS A 106 17.23 -30.21 13.42
N GLU A 107 18.32 -30.92 13.55
CA GLU A 107 19.24 -30.84 14.69
C GLU A 107 20.14 -29.60 14.67
N LYS A 108 20.19 -28.89 13.54
CA LYS A 108 21.00 -27.68 13.44
C LYS A 108 20.23 -26.49 14.00
N GLU A 109 20.76 -25.87 15.05
CA GLU A 109 20.20 -24.60 15.54
C GLU A 109 20.22 -23.55 14.43
N TYR A 110 19.06 -22.90 14.24
CA TYR A 110 18.85 -21.87 13.23
C TYR A 110 18.21 -20.66 13.90
N HIS A 111 19.02 -19.93 14.66
CA HIS A 111 18.62 -18.69 15.31
C HIS A 111 19.35 -17.56 14.59
N ARG A 112 18.63 -16.54 14.24
CA ARG A 112 19.19 -15.30 13.67
C ARG A 112 18.41 -14.09 14.14
N ASP A 113 19.05 -12.94 14.16
CA ASP A 113 18.35 -11.68 14.39
C ASP A 113 17.32 -11.43 13.27
N ILE A 114 16.15 -10.95 13.66
CA ILE A 114 15.06 -10.66 12.75
C ILE A 114 15.25 -9.24 12.23
N GLN A 115 15.40 -9.11 10.92
CA GLN A 115 15.48 -7.79 10.29
C GLN A 115 14.11 -7.10 10.33
N GLY A 116 14.09 -5.76 10.40
CA GLY A 116 12.85 -4.98 10.50
C GLY A 116 11.81 -5.33 9.43
N ASN A 117 12.26 -5.61 8.20
CA ASN A 117 11.39 -6.01 7.09
C ASN A 117 10.83 -7.45 7.21
N GLU A 118 11.39 -8.29 8.04
CA GLU A 118 10.96 -9.68 8.27
C GLU A 118 9.95 -9.79 9.41
N ILE A 119 9.93 -8.82 10.32
CA ILE A 119 9.00 -8.79 11.47
C ILE A 119 7.55 -8.92 11.00
N PHE A 120 7.18 -8.22 9.93
CA PHE A 120 5.84 -8.29 9.36
C PHE A 120 5.50 -9.64 8.74
N ASN A 121 6.50 -10.44 8.38
CA ASN A 121 6.28 -11.78 7.85
C ASN A 121 6.01 -12.82 8.95
N TYR A 122 6.53 -12.57 10.16
CA TYR A 122 6.58 -13.57 11.21
C TYR A 122 5.83 -13.18 12.49
N LEU A 123 5.76 -11.88 12.80
CA LEU A 123 5.23 -11.40 14.07
C LEU A 123 4.17 -10.33 13.88
N ILE A 124 2.92 -10.72 14.03
CA ILE A 124 1.80 -9.79 14.20
C ILE A 124 1.75 -9.43 15.68
N ASN A 125 2.38 -8.29 16.05
CA ASN A 125 2.45 -7.85 17.45
C ASN A 125 1.26 -6.94 17.77
N ASP A 126 0.46 -7.35 18.74
CA ASP A 126 -0.70 -6.59 19.21
C ASP A 126 -0.33 -5.18 19.69
N ASP A 127 0.77 -5.02 20.43
CA ASP A 127 1.23 -3.72 20.90
C ASP A 127 1.53 -2.75 19.75
N THR A 128 2.08 -3.28 18.64
CA THR A 128 2.34 -2.47 17.44
C THR A 128 1.03 -2.08 16.77
N ILE A 129 0.08 -3.00 16.65
CA ILE A 129 -1.26 -2.73 16.09
C ILE A 129 -1.97 -1.69 16.95
N ASP A 130 -1.93 -1.83 18.27
CA ASP A 130 -2.54 -0.89 19.21
C ASP A 130 -1.96 0.51 19.08
N ASN A 131 -0.63 0.62 18.94
CA ASN A 131 0.04 1.90 18.70
C ASN A 131 -0.38 2.52 17.36
N VAL A 132 -0.49 1.73 16.29
CA VAL A 132 -0.96 2.20 14.97
C VAL A 132 -2.37 2.75 15.08
N LEU A 133 -3.27 2.00 15.72
CA LEU A 133 -4.67 2.40 15.90
C LEU A 133 -4.79 3.63 16.82
N SER A 134 -4.04 3.67 17.91
CA SER A 134 -4.04 4.80 18.82
C SER A 134 -3.50 6.08 18.15
N GLU A 135 -2.42 5.98 17.38
CA GLU A 135 -1.87 7.10 16.62
C GLU A 135 -2.88 7.63 15.60
N LEU A 136 -3.54 6.73 14.84
CA LEU A 136 -4.59 7.10 13.90
C LEU A 136 -5.76 7.79 14.59
N MET A 137 -6.29 7.21 15.66
CA MET A 137 -7.48 7.73 16.36
C MET A 137 -7.21 9.06 17.05
N THR A 138 -5.96 9.28 17.51
CA THR A 138 -5.54 10.50 18.19
C THR A 138 -5.17 11.62 17.21
N ASN A 139 -4.33 11.31 16.24
CA ASN A 139 -3.63 12.27 15.38
C ASN A 139 -4.09 12.26 13.91
N GLY A 140 -5.04 11.39 13.54
CA GLY A 140 -5.67 11.39 12.24
C GLY A 140 -6.54 12.63 12.01
N LEU A 141 -6.69 13.02 10.73
CA LEU A 141 -7.67 14.04 10.37
C LEU A 141 -9.07 13.55 10.71
N LYS A 142 -9.84 14.41 11.33
CA LYS A 142 -11.16 14.11 11.88
C LYS A 142 -12.25 14.89 11.15
N VAL A 143 -13.44 14.34 11.16
CA VAL A 143 -14.69 14.94 10.67
C VAL A 143 -15.68 15.13 11.84
N HIS A 144 -16.86 15.65 11.57
CA HIS A 144 -17.92 15.83 12.57
C HIS A 144 -17.44 16.55 13.83
N SER A 145 -16.82 17.73 13.62
CA SER A 145 -16.29 18.57 14.75
C SER A 145 -15.26 17.85 15.61
N GLY A 146 -14.56 16.86 15.06
CA GLY A 146 -13.49 16.13 15.76
C GLY A 146 -13.94 14.85 16.47
N GLU A 147 -15.20 14.44 16.34
CA GLU A 147 -15.72 13.24 16.98
C GLU A 147 -15.25 11.96 16.28
N ASP A 148 -15.24 11.95 14.94
CA ASP A 148 -14.86 10.79 14.15
C ASP A 148 -13.53 11.01 13.42
N VAL A 149 -12.70 9.97 13.35
CA VAL A 149 -11.59 9.97 12.40
C VAL A 149 -12.16 9.97 10.98
N GLY A 150 -11.62 10.79 10.10
CA GLY A 150 -12.06 10.84 8.71
C GLY A 150 -11.90 9.50 8.00
N LYS A 151 -12.60 9.29 6.89
CA LYS A 151 -12.50 8.04 6.13
C LYS A 151 -11.04 7.65 5.92
N THR A 152 -10.72 6.43 6.30
CA THR A 152 -9.35 5.93 6.43
C THR A 152 -9.17 4.60 5.70
N ILE A 153 -8.04 4.42 5.02
CA ILE A 153 -7.61 3.11 4.54
C ILE A 153 -6.35 2.69 5.31
N ILE A 154 -6.40 1.51 5.91
CA ILE A 154 -5.23 0.84 6.49
C ILE A 154 -4.79 -0.26 5.53
N PHE A 155 -3.59 -0.13 4.97
CA PHE A 155 -3.01 -1.14 4.09
C PHE A 155 -2.26 -2.18 4.91
N ALA A 156 -2.84 -3.35 5.04
CA ALA A 156 -2.30 -4.47 5.80
C ALA A 156 -1.41 -5.38 4.94
N TYR A 157 -0.51 -6.11 5.59
CA TYR A 157 0.46 -6.98 4.92
C TYR A 157 -0.20 -8.21 4.27
N ASN A 158 -1.10 -8.89 5.00
CA ASN A 158 -1.85 -10.06 4.53
C ASN A 158 -3.23 -10.13 5.22
N HIS A 159 -4.04 -11.11 4.83
CA HIS A 159 -5.38 -11.31 5.35
C HIS A 159 -5.42 -11.45 6.88
N LYS A 160 -4.57 -12.32 7.47
CA LYS A 160 -4.51 -12.53 8.93
C LYS A 160 -4.13 -11.25 9.68
N HIS A 161 -3.20 -10.48 9.14
CA HIS A 161 -2.85 -9.17 9.71
C HIS A 161 -4.03 -8.22 9.67
N ALA A 162 -4.76 -8.18 8.55
CA ALA A 162 -5.94 -7.34 8.41
C ALA A 162 -7.07 -7.76 9.36
N GLU A 163 -7.33 -9.06 9.52
CA GLU A 163 -8.26 -9.58 10.53
C GLU A 163 -7.86 -9.15 11.95
N ARG A 164 -6.56 -9.30 12.29
CA ARG A 164 -6.07 -8.93 13.62
C ARG A 164 -6.20 -7.43 13.90
N ILE A 165 -5.97 -6.58 12.91
CA ILE A 165 -6.18 -5.11 13.04
C ILE A 165 -7.65 -4.82 13.39
N VAL A 166 -8.61 -5.44 12.68
CA VAL A 166 -10.04 -5.24 12.95
C VAL A 166 -10.43 -5.77 14.33
N GLU A 167 -9.94 -6.96 14.72
CA GLU A 167 -10.16 -7.50 16.06
C GLU A 167 -9.65 -6.58 17.15
N ARG A 168 -8.39 -6.10 17.02
CA ARG A 168 -7.80 -5.16 18.00
C ARG A 168 -8.56 -3.84 18.06
N PHE A 169 -8.99 -3.31 16.91
CA PHE A 169 -9.81 -2.10 16.88
C PHE A 169 -11.09 -2.27 17.70
N ASN A 170 -11.83 -3.36 17.47
CA ASN A 170 -13.08 -3.65 18.20
C ASN A 170 -12.86 -3.87 19.71
N GLN A 171 -11.68 -4.36 20.10
CA GLN A 171 -11.32 -4.51 21.52
C GLN A 171 -10.96 -3.18 22.18
N LEU A 172 -10.24 -2.29 21.46
CA LEU A 172 -9.79 -0.99 21.98
C LEU A 172 -10.87 0.08 21.96
N TYR A 173 -11.78 0.02 20.99
CA TYR A 173 -12.83 1.02 20.73
C TYR A 173 -14.22 0.40 20.61
N PRO A 174 -14.67 -0.38 21.61
CA PRO A 174 -15.98 -1.09 21.52
C PRO A 174 -17.17 -0.14 21.40
N GLU A 175 -17.02 1.10 21.86
CA GLU A 175 -18.05 2.15 21.77
C GLU A 175 -18.32 2.62 20.33
N ARG A 176 -17.40 2.35 19.38
CA ARG A 176 -17.57 2.72 17.98
C ARG A 176 -18.48 1.76 17.21
N GLY A 177 -18.66 0.55 17.72
CA GLY A 177 -19.42 -0.50 17.04
C GLY A 177 -18.60 -1.28 16.01
N ALA A 178 -19.04 -2.49 15.71
CA ALA A 178 -18.31 -3.43 14.84
C ALA A 178 -18.24 -3.00 13.38
N ASP A 179 -19.11 -2.12 12.93
CA ASP A 179 -19.16 -1.65 11.55
C ASP A 179 -18.19 -0.48 11.26
N TYR A 180 -17.63 0.11 12.29
CA TYR A 180 -16.75 1.28 12.17
C TYR A 180 -15.42 0.95 11.48
N CYS A 181 -14.82 -0.21 11.80
CA CYS A 181 -13.60 -0.70 11.21
C CYS A 181 -13.85 -2.07 10.59
N GLN A 182 -13.76 -2.17 9.26
CA GLN A 182 -14.08 -3.41 8.55
C GLN A 182 -12.95 -3.85 7.61
N LEU A 183 -12.82 -5.18 7.48
CA LEU A 183 -11.92 -5.82 6.54
C LEU A 183 -12.53 -5.82 5.13
N ILE A 184 -11.76 -5.32 4.17
CA ILE A 184 -12.09 -5.36 2.74
C ILE A 184 -11.03 -6.18 2.01
N ASP A 185 -11.34 -7.46 1.80
CA ASP A 185 -10.48 -8.42 1.12
C ASP A 185 -11.33 -9.37 0.26
N ASN A 186 -10.70 -10.00 -0.74
CA ASN A 186 -11.33 -10.98 -1.64
C ASN A 186 -11.83 -12.24 -0.92
N GLN A 187 -11.35 -12.52 0.28
CA GLN A 187 -11.80 -13.63 1.13
C GLN A 187 -13.08 -13.30 1.92
N VAL A 188 -13.46 -12.03 2.00
CA VAL A 188 -14.69 -11.58 2.68
C VAL A 188 -15.88 -11.71 1.74
N LYS A 189 -16.89 -12.49 2.12
CA LYS A 189 -18.05 -12.81 1.26
C LYS A 189 -18.80 -11.58 0.75
N ASN A 190 -18.89 -10.51 1.55
CA ASN A 190 -19.66 -9.30 1.24
C ASN A 190 -18.79 -8.10 0.90
N HIS A 191 -17.52 -8.30 0.51
CA HIS A 191 -16.58 -7.22 0.25
C HIS A 191 -17.12 -6.16 -0.73
N SER A 192 -17.86 -6.55 -1.76
CA SER A 192 -18.42 -5.63 -2.75
C SER A 192 -19.47 -4.68 -2.14
N ALA A 193 -20.29 -5.16 -1.20
CA ALA A 193 -21.26 -4.35 -0.48
C ALA A 193 -20.55 -3.38 0.48
N ILE A 194 -19.53 -3.86 1.21
CA ILE A 194 -18.73 -3.02 2.11
C ILE A 194 -18.01 -1.91 1.32
N ILE A 195 -17.45 -2.24 0.14
CA ILE A 195 -16.86 -1.22 -0.74
C ILE A 195 -17.90 -0.19 -1.20
N ALA A 196 -19.11 -0.65 -1.58
CA ALA A 196 -20.17 0.26 -2.00
C ALA A 196 -20.60 1.21 -0.86
N ASP A 197 -20.71 0.69 0.36
CA ASP A 197 -21.02 1.50 1.53
C ASP A 197 -19.85 2.42 1.92
N PHE A 198 -18.60 1.96 1.82
CA PHE A 198 -17.42 2.80 2.07
C PHE A 198 -17.32 4.01 1.12
N LYS A 199 -17.85 3.88 -0.10
CA LYS A 199 -17.91 4.99 -1.08
C LYS A 199 -18.96 6.05 -0.75
N MET A 200 -19.84 5.79 0.23
CA MET A 200 -20.85 6.73 0.64
C MET A 200 -20.40 7.45 1.91
N GLU A 201 -20.43 8.78 1.90
CA GLU A 201 -19.99 9.61 3.01
C GLU A 201 -20.67 9.24 4.34
N ALA A 202 -21.99 9.12 4.34
CA ALA A 202 -22.79 8.88 5.53
C ALA A 202 -22.84 7.41 6.00
N LYS A 203 -22.12 6.50 5.32
CA LYS A 203 -22.15 5.07 5.64
C LYS A 203 -20.84 4.57 6.22
N MET A 204 -20.97 3.55 7.08
CA MET A 204 -19.83 2.77 7.55
C MET A 204 -19.33 1.80 6.46
N PRO A 205 -18.06 1.39 6.50
CA PRO A 205 -17.09 1.66 7.56
C PRO A 205 -16.47 3.06 7.44
N GLN A 206 -15.99 3.56 8.58
CA GLN A 206 -15.14 4.74 8.64
C GLN A 206 -13.68 4.38 8.39
N ILE A 207 -13.27 3.19 8.84
CA ILE A 207 -11.93 2.63 8.62
C ILE A 207 -12.06 1.36 7.78
N ALA A 208 -11.44 1.35 6.60
CA ALA A 208 -11.32 0.19 5.74
C ALA A 208 -9.92 -0.42 5.88
N VAL A 209 -9.83 -1.68 6.33
CA VAL A 209 -8.57 -2.43 6.37
C VAL A 209 -8.48 -3.30 5.14
N SER A 210 -7.44 -3.14 4.33
CA SER A 210 -7.31 -3.87 3.06
C SER A 210 -5.89 -4.35 2.82
N VAL A 211 -5.78 -5.48 2.14
CA VAL A 211 -4.48 -6.01 1.70
C VAL A 211 -4.07 -5.42 0.36
N ASP A 212 -4.87 -5.64 -0.70
CA ASP A 212 -4.58 -5.22 -2.08
C ASP A 212 -5.80 -4.65 -2.81
N MET A 213 -7.04 -4.90 -2.33
CA MET A 213 -8.26 -4.56 -3.07
C MET A 213 -8.50 -3.05 -3.21
N LEU A 214 -8.02 -2.26 -2.25
CA LEU A 214 -8.18 -0.81 -2.25
C LEU A 214 -6.93 -0.07 -2.79
N ASP A 215 -5.88 -0.80 -3.19
CA ASP A 215 -4.69 -0.20 -3.81
C ASP A 215 -5.07 0.50 -5.13
N THR A 216 -6.04 -0.08 -5.87
CA THR A 216 -6.50 0.45 -7.17
C THR A 216 -8.04 0.39 -7.28
N GLY A 217 -8.61 1.14 -8.22
CA GLY A 217 -10.01 0.95 -8.67
C GLY A 217 -11.10 1.48 -7.76
N ILE A 218 -10.80 2.18 -6.67
CA ILE A 218 -11.79 2.88 -5.87
C ILE A 218 -11.64 4.40 -6.00
N ASP A 219 -12.78 5.08 -5.95
CA ASP A 219 -12.86 6.54 -5.91
C ASP A 219 -13.71 6.92 -4.71
N VAL A 220 -13.07 7.49 -3.69
CA VAL A 220 -13.67 7.93 -2.43
C VAL A 220 -13.03 9.27 -2.07
N PRO A 221 -13.64 10.40 -2.45
CA PRO A 221 -13.10 11.74 -2.21
C PRO A 221 -12.88 12.06 -0.74
N GLU A 222 -13.69 11.48 0.14
CA GLU A 222 -13.70 11.71 1.59
C GLU A 222 -12.52 11.07 2.33
N ILE A 223 -11.63 10.31 1.66
CA ILE A 223 -10.47 9.73 2.31
C ILE A 223 -9.55 10.82 2.84
N LEU A 224 -9.38 10.86 4.16
CA LEU A 224 -8.52 11.79 4.87
C LEU A 224 -7.25 11.18 5.42
N ASN A 225 -7.22 9.87 5.66
CA ASN A 225 -6.08 9.21 6.24
C ASN A 225 -5.71 7.94 5.47
N LEU A 226 -4.44 7.76 5.20
CA LEU A 226 -3.86 6.53 4.67
C LEU A 226 -2.83 6.00 5.66
N VAL A 227 -2.95 4.74 6.05
CA VAL A 227 -2.03 4.09 6.98
C VAL A 227 -1.28 2.99 6.22
N PHE A 228 0.03 3.19 6.02
CA PHE A 228 0.91 2.24 5.37
C PHE A 228 1.50 1.30 6.41
N PHE A 229 0.80 0.20 6.65
CA PHE A 229 1.18 -0.83 7.62
C PHE A 229 1.64 -2.10 6.92
N LYS A 230 2.26 -1.94 5.77
CA LYS A 230 2.97 -2.97 4.99
C LYS A 230 4.17 -2.39 4.27
N ILE A 231 5.16 -3.23 3.99
CA ILE A 231 6.30 -2.87 3.14
C ILE A 231 5.86 -2.93 1.68
N ILE A 232 6.05 -1.84 0.98
CA ILE A 232 5.72 -1.70 -0.44
C ILE A 232 7.02 -1.76 -1.24
N LYS A 233 7.10 -2.70 -2.19
CA LYS A 233 8.30 -2.90 -3.02
C LYS A 233 8.15 -2.32 -4.43
N SER A 234 6.94 -1.97 -4.83
CA SER A 234 6.62 -1.42 -6.16
C SER A 234 6.29 0.06 -6.03
N LYS A 235 7.07 0.92 -6.70
CA LYS A 235 6.83 2.37 -6.76
C LYS A 235 5.45 2.66 -7.34
N ILE A 236 5.06 1.94 -8.39
CA ILE A 236 3.73 2.06 -9.01
C ILE A 236 2.60 1.82 -8.00
N LYS A 237 2.69 0.72 -7.21
CA LYS A 237 1.71 0.45 -6.15
C LYS A 237 1.71 1.55 -5.09
N PHE A 238 2.90 2.01 -4.70
CA PHE A 238 3.06 3.07 -3.72
C PHE A 238 2.35 4.36 -4.16
N GLU A 239 2.58 4.80 -5.40
CA GLU A 239 1.93 5.99 -5.97
C GLU A 239 0.41 5.80 -6.12
N GLN A 240 -0.04 4.62 -6.55
CA GLN A 240 -1.46 4.29 -6.64
C GLN A 240 -2.16 4.34 -5.29
N MET A 241 -1.51 3.89 -4.22
CA MET A 241 -2.01 3.96 -2.86
C MET A 241 -2.08 5.40 -2.35
N ILE A 242 -1.04 6.23 -2.60
CA ILE A 242 -1.07 7.67 -2.30
C ILE A 242 -2.24 8.33 -3.03
N GLY A 243 -2.44 8.00 -4.31
CA GLY A 243 -3.51 8.52 -5.14
C GLY A 243 -4.94 8.29 -4.57
N ARG A 244 -5.12 7.38 -3.61
CA ARG A 244 -6.43 7.19 -2.94
C ARG A 244 -6.86 8.40 -2.10
N GLY A 245 -5.89 9.17 -1.58
CA GLY A 245 -6.17 10.35 -0.74
C GLY A 245 -6.21 11.68 -1.50
N THR A 246 -5.79 11.74 -2.75
CA THR A 246 -5.54 13.01 -3.46
C THR A 246 -6.80 13.73 -3.96
N ARG A 247 -7.97 13.09 -3.93
CA ARG A 247 -9.21 13.65 -4.48
C ARG A 247 -9.67 14.88 -3.74
N LEU A 248 -10.27 15.82 -4.50
CA LEU A 248 -10.99 16.95 -3.93
C LEU A 248 -12.27 16.47 -3.28
N CYS A 249 -12.63 17.06 -2.15
CA CYS A 249 -13.94 16.87 -1.52
C CYS A 249 -14.44 18.21 -1.01
N LYS A 250 -15.57 18.67 -1.55
CA LYS A 250 -16.20 19.92 -1.14
C LYS A 250 -17.02 19.69 0.12
N ASP A 251 -17.07 20.72 0.95
CA ASP A 251 -17.91 20.77 2.15
C ASP A 251 -17.66 19.61 3.15
N LEU A 252 -16.49 18.95 3.09
CA LEU A 252 -16.18 17.75 3.90
C LEU A 252 -16.21 18.01 5.40
N PHE A 253 -15.83 19.20 5.82
CA PHE A 253 -15.81 19.59 7.25
C PHE A 253 -17.01 20.46 7.64
N GLY A 254 -17.85 20.81 6.68
CA GLY A 254 -19.03 21.67 6.83
C GLY A 254 -19.19 22.59 5.62
N PRO A 255 -20.31 23.32 5.53
CA PRO A 255 -20.58 24.20 4.38
C PRO A 255 -19.47 25.22 4.16
N GLY A 256 -18.82 25.17 2.99
CA GLY A 256 -17.69 26.02 2.61
C GLY A 256 -16.34 25.57 3.15
N GLU A 257 -16.28 24.44 3.86
CA GLU A 257 -15.05 23.89 4.44
C GLU A 257 -14.60 22.64 3.66
N ASP A 258 -13.89 22.87 2.57
CA ASP A 258 -13.41 21.82 1.68
C ASP A 258 -12.20 21.09 2.26
N LYS A 259 -12.02 19.83 1.84
CA LYS A 259 -10.77 19.08 2.07
C LYS A 259 -9.59 19.85 1.50
N GLN A 260 -8.57 20.13 2.32
CA GLN A 260 -7.36 20.84 1.92
C GLN A 260 -6.15 19.92 1.76
N GLU A 261 -6.04 18.90 2.59
CA GLU A 261 -4.96 17.93 2.62
C GLU A 261 -5.47 16.58 3.11
N PHE A 262 -4.61 15.58 3.05
CA PHE A 262 -4.83 14.28 3.72
C PHE A 262 -3.56 13.83 4.41
N TYR A 263 -3.68 12.90 5.37
CA TYR A 263 -2.54 12.40 6.13
C TYR A 263 -2.11 11.02 5.66
N ILE A 264 -0.80 10.79 5.65
CA ILE A 264 -0.21 9.48 5.43
C ILE A 264 0.61 9.12 6.65
N PHE A 265 0.26 8.00 7.29
CA PHE A 265 1.00 7.40 8.40
C PHE A 265 1.86 6.27 7.84
N ASP A 266 3.17 6.50 7.71
CA ASP A 266 4.10 5.48 7.21
C ASP A 266 4.79 4.78 8.39
N TRP A 267 4.35 3.56 8.67
CA TRP A 267 4.89 2.72 9.74
C TRP A 267 6.04 1.82 9.27
N CYS A 268 6.23 1.67 7.97
CA CYS A 268 7.19 0.72 7.39
C CYS A 268 8.36 1.39 6.69
N GLY A 269 8.46 2.73 6.75
CA GLY A 269 9.57 3.46 6.13
C GLY A 269 9.54 3.43 4.59
N ASN A 270 8.36 3.30 3.99
CA ASN A 270 8.20 3.23 2.54
C ASN A 270 8.68 4.53 1.87
N PHE A 271 8.39 5.69 2.45
CA PHE A 271 8.87 6.97 1.94
C PHE A 271 10.40 7.09 1.98
N ASP A 272 11.03 6.62 3.05
CA ASP A 272 12.50 6.61 3.14
C ASP A 272 13.13 5.61 2.16
N PHE A 273 12.45 4.52 1.90
CA PHE A 273 12.89 3.53 0.92
C PHE A 273 12.87 4.11 -0.50
N PHE A 274 11.76 4.73 -0.91
CA PHE A 274 11.63 5.29 -2.25
C PHE A 274 12.41 6.59 -2.43
N SER A 275 12.59 7.43 -1.39
CA SER A 275 13.40 8.64 -1.48
C SER A 275 14.91 8.37 -1.60
N LYS A 276 15.42 7.29 -1.01
CA LYS A 276 16.84 6.91 -1.12
C LYS A 276 17.21 6.34 -2.50
N GLN A 277 16.24 5.95 -3.29
CA GLN A 277 16.47 5.44 -4.64
C GLN A 277 16.76 6.56 -5.66
N GLY A 278 16.75 7.82 -5.24
CA GLY A 278 17.13 9.00 -6.02
C GLY A 278 15.97 9.64 -6.80
N ASP A 279 16.05 10.96 -7.00
CA ASP A 279 15.12 11.74 -7.83
C ASP A 279 15.23 11.39 -9.33
N ASP A 280 16.19 10.55 -9.71
CA ASP A 280 16.42 10.05 -11.08
C ASP A 280 15.60 8.79 -11.41
N ILE A 281 14.72 8.35 -10.52
CA ILE A 281 13.88 7.19 -10.79
C ILE A 281 12.52 7.67 -11.28
N HIS A 282 12.40 7.85 -12.59
CA HIS A 282 11.10 7.79 -13.27
C HIS A 282 10.31 6.57 -12.77
N PRO A 283 8.95 6.58 -12.76
CA PRO A 283 8.12 5.45 -12.35
C PRO A 283 8.48 4.09 -12.99
N SER A 284 9.33 4.14 -14.02
CA SER A 284 9.86 3.01 -14.77
C SER A 284 11.00 2.23 -14.10
N ASP A 285 11.61 2.71 -13.03
CA ASP A 285 12.90 2.18 -12.58
C ASP A 285 12.85 1.10 -11.47
N SER A 286 11.69 0.60 -11.11
CA SER A 286 11.62 -0.69 -10.44
C SER A 286 11.88 -1.80 -11.45
N LYS A 287 13.16 -2.05 -11.75
CA LYS A 287 13.58 -3.11 -12.69
C LYS A 287 12.90 -4.43 -12.33
N SER A 288 12.14 -4.98 -13.27
CA SER A 288 11.53 -6.30 -13.12
C SER A 288 12.61 -7.36 -12.85
N LEU A 289 12.21 -8.53 -12.36
CA LEU A 289 13.15 -9.65 -12.22
C LEU A 289 13.82 -9.97 -13.57
N THR A 290 13.06 -9.84 -14.65
CA THR A 290 13.51 -10.05 -16.04
C THR A 290 14.57 -9.04 -16.44
N ASP A 291 14.37 -7.75 -16.12
CA ASP A 291 15.35 -6.68 -16.36
C ASP A 291 16.64 -6.91 -15.58
N ARG A 292 16.54 -7.31 -14.31
CA ARG A 292 17.69 -7.61 -13.47
C ARG A 292 18.51 -8.80 -14.01
N LEU A 293 17.82 -9.86 -14.45
CA LEU A 293 18.45 -11.02 -15.07
C LEU A 293 19.08 -10.67 -16.43
N PHE A 294 18.46 -9.81 -17.22
CA PHE A 294 19.00 -9.34 -18.48
C PHE A 294 20.29 -8.52 -18.26
N CYS A 295 20.26 -7.54 -17.36
CA CYS A 295 21.45 -6.76 -17.01
C CYS A 295 22.59 -7.65 -16.48
N LEU A 296 22.29 -8.60 -15.58
CA LEU A 296 23.29 -9.56 -15.07
C LEU A 296 23.90 -10.43 -16.18
N ARG A 297 23.09 -10.90 -17.12
CA ARG A 297 23.60 -11.68 -18.29
C ARG A 297 24.48 -10.83 -19.21
N LEU A 298 24.13 -9.56 -19.41
CA LEU A 298 24.93 -8.60 -20.17
C LEU A 298 26.29 -8.31 -19.50
N ASP A 299 26.30 -8.19 -18.18
CA ASP A 299 27.52 -7.96 -17.42
C ASP A 299 28.44 -9.20 -17.39
N ILE A 300 27.87 -10.40 -17.40
CA ILE A 300 28.62 -11.65 -17.54
C ILE A 300 29.19 -11.85 -18.97
N ALA A 301 28.54 -11.28 -19.98
CA ALA A 301 28.94 -11.39 -21.38
C ALA A 301 29.99 -10.35 -21.82
N LYS A 302 30.28 -9.35 -20.99
CA LYS A 302 31.38 -8.38 -21.13
C LYS A 302 32.68 -8.92 -20.53
#